data_db1a8733fba33de4f8d81c67f49dc6e6
#
_entry.id   db1a8733fba33de4f8d81c67f49dc6e6
#
_cell.length_a   1.000
_cell.length_b   1.000
_cell.length_c   1.000
_cell.angle_alpha   90.00
_cell.angle_beta   90.00
_cell.angle_gamma   90.00
#
_symmetry.space_group_name_H-M   'P 1'
#
loop_
_entity.id
_entity.type
_entity.pdbx_description
1 polymer ?
#
loop_
_entity_poly.entity_id
_entity_poly.type
_entity_poly.pdbx_seq_one_letter_code
_entity_poly.pdbx_strand_id
1 'polypeptide(L)'
;MVHPKILEVIDYDVCTACGACVSACPAGAIVMNKRAEVRDPDNLELYTKGAAPNVCEGCYTCGRICPVVDGYVEDEFANVRSFFGAKSDIEGQDGGATTAIASKLLELGEVDCFVGITRNDNWETELEVFTDPEQIKRAKGTKYTYDSVLSALREPFEQYDKIGVIGVPCQAHGARLISENVNDKIVVIIGLLCMESFYHDVMSEKIIKEIMELNPEDVVKFDFAKGKFWAYTKDGESHSVKIPQVGPHARNPCHHCCDYTSVSADISIGSVGTPDGWNCVLIRTDEGEKYFKMAEDELEIMEDPKPGMDLVKKLATTKHTNNSQHYLEVCEKFSFDECGIR
;
A
#
# COMPACT_ATOMS: atom_id res chain seq x y z
N MET A 1 -9.85 -24.28 12.32
CA MET A 1 -9.42 -23.21 13.27
C MET A 1 -8.50 -22.28 12.50
N VAL A 2 -8.67 -20.98 12.61
CA VAL A 2 -7.77 -19.99 11.98
C VAL A 2 -6.35 -20.19 12.52
N HIS A 3 -5.34 -19.85 11.73
CA HIS A 3 -3.95 -19.95 12.16
C HIS A 3 -3.72 -19.11 13.43
N PRO A 4 -3.15 -19.69 14.50
CA PRO A 4 -2.98 -18.97 15.78
C PRO A 4 -2.25 -17.63 15.64
N LYS A 5 -1.17 -17.57 14.85
CA LYS A 5 -0.41 -16.33 14.60
C LYS A 5 -1.26 -15.20 13.99
N ILE A 6 -2.28 -15.53 13.20
CA ILE A 6 -3.18 -14.51 12.64
C ILE A 6 -4.07 -13.90 13.72
N LEU A 7 -4.55 -14.70 14.66
CA LEU A 7 -5.33 -14.20 15.79
C LEU A 7 -4.45 -13.27 16.65
N GLU A 8 -3.21 -13.67 16.92
CA GLU A 8 -2.25 -12.84 17.65
C GLU A 8 -1.97 -11.52 16.94
N VAL A 9 -1.73 -11.54 15.62
CA VAL A 9 -1.51 -10.31 14.79
C VAL A 9 -2.70 -9.37 14.90
N ILE A 10 -3.92 -9.91 14.97
CA ILE A 10 -5.16 -9.12 15.11
C ILE A 10 -5.31 -8.59 16.54
N ASP A 11 -5.20 -9.46 17.54
CA ASP A 11 -5.42 -9.15 18.97
C ASP A 11 -4.46 -8.07 19.48
N TYR A 12 -3.27 -7.96 18.88
CA TYR A 12 -2.27 -6.95 19.25
C TYR A 12 -2.27 -5.71 18.36
N ASP A 13 -3.27 -5.57 17.49
CA ASP A 13 -3.42 -4.39 16.64
C ASP A 13 -2.20 -4.10 15.74
N VAL A 14 -1.49 -5.16 15.32
CA VAL A 14 -0.38 -5.07 14.36
C VAL A 14 -0.76 -5.55 12.97
N CYS A 15 -2.01 -5.97 12.81
CA CYS A 15 -2.56 -6.35 11.52
C CYS A 15 -2.54 -5.16 10.56
N THR A 16 -1.79 -5.30 9.44
CA THR A 16 -1.73 -4.26 8.42
C THR A 16 -3.04 -4.06 7.66
N ALA A 17 -4.03 -4.95 7.87
CA ALA A 17 -5.30 -4.98 7.15
C ALA A 17 -5.11 -5.04 5.61
N CYS A 18 -4.05 -5.68 5.10
CA CYS A 18 -3.77 -5.75 3.66
C CYS A 18 -4.85 -6.52 2.87
N GLY A 19 -5.57 -7.46 3.51
CA GLY A 19 -6.63 -8.25 2.89
C GLY A 19 -6.19 -9.60 2.31
N ALA A 20 -4.90 -9.93 2.34
CA ALA A 20 -4.38 -11.18 1.78
C ALA A 20 -5.08 -12.42 2.33
N CYS A 21 -5.21 -12.53 3.65
CA CYS A 21 -5.87 -13.65 4.31
C CYS A 21 -7.38 -13.74 4.00
N VAL A 22 -8.01 -12.63 3.64
CA VAL A 22 -9.43 -12.58 3.25
C VAL A 22 -9.63 -13.18 1.87
N SER A 23 -8.89 -12.70 0.87
CA SER A 23 -9.04 -13.16 -0.52
C SER A 23 -8.59 -14.59 -0.71
N ALA A 24 -7.51 -15.01 -0.05
CA ALA A 24 -6.93 -16.32 -0.20
C ALA A 24 -7.57 -17.42 0.69
N CYS A 25 -8.52 -17.09 1.54
CA CYS A 25 -9.21 -18.09 2.36
C CYS A 25 -10.19 -18.91 1.51
N PRO A 26 -9.94 -20.20 1.22
CA PRO A 26 -10.81 -20.98 0.35
C PRO A 26 -12.21 -21.16 0.93
N ALA A 27 -12.32 -21.21 2.26
CA ALA A 27 -13.58 -21.36 2.96
C ALA A 27 -14.33 -20.04 3.22
N GLY A 28 -13.74 -18.87 2.86
CA GLY A 28 -14.31 -17.57 3.20
C GLY A 28 -14.46 -17.32 4.71
N ALA A 29 -13.63 -18.00 5.52
CA ALA A 29 -13.72 -17.95 6.98
C ALA A 29 -13.17 -16.66 7.59
N ILE A 30 -12.42 -15.86 6.81
CA ILE A 30 -11.87 -14.58 7.22
C ILE A 30 -12.53 -13.49 6.37
N VAL A 31 -13.05 -12.47 7.02
CA VAL A 31 -13.66 -11.32 6.36
C VAL A 31 -13.03 -10.03 6.91
N MET A 32 -12.86 -9.06 6.05
CA MET A 32 -12.43 -7.71 6.45
C MET A 32 -13.65 -6.82 6.55
N ASN A 33 -13.80 -6.12 7.67
CA ASN A 33 -14.76 -5.04 7.73
C ASN A 33 -14.19 -3.85 6.94
N LYS A 34 -14.97 -3.29 6.02
CA LYS A 34 -14.57 -2.10 5.23
C LYS A 34 -14.23 -0.91 6.10
N ARG A 35 -14.66 -0.90 7.34
CA ARG A 35 -14.45 0.15 8.32
C ARG A 35 -13.49 -0.34 9.39
N ALA A 36 -12.23 -0.13 9.16
CA ALA A 36 -11.24 -0.08 10.22
C ALA A 36 -11.39 1.21 11.05
N GLU A 37 -12.63 1.64 11.27
CA GLU A 37 -12.94 2.98 11.73
C GLU A 37 -12.89 3.16 13.22
N VAL A 38 -13.01 2.10 13.97
CA VAL A 38 -13.11 2.22 15.41
C VAL A 38 -12.16 1.23 16.04
N ARG A 39 -11.08 1.74 16.57
CA ARG A 39 -10.34 1.09 17.64
C ARG A 39 -11.21 1.08 18.89
N ASP A 40 -12.19 0.25 18.91
CA ASP A 40 -12.75 -0.22 20.14
C ASP A 40 -11.94 -1.46 20.54
N PRO A 41 -11.05 -1.37 21.55
CA PRO A 41 -10.28 -2.51 22.02
C PRO A 41 -11.19 -3.63 22.52
N ASP A 42 -12.45 -3.34 22.83
CA ASP A 42 -13.47 -4.31 23.23
C ASP A 42 -14.21 -4.90 22.02
N ASN A 43 -13.94 -4.40 20.80
CA ASN A 43 -14.63 -4.79 19.58
C ASN A 43 -13.66 -5.12 18.43
N LEU A 44 -12.66 -5.92 18.73
CA LEU A 44 -11.70 -6.50 17.76
C LEU A 44 -12.37 -7.30 16.62
N GLU A 45 -13.65 -7.66 16.79
CA GLU A 45 -14.48 -8.23 15.74
C GLU A 45 -14.70 -7.31 14.53
N LEU A 46 -14.40 -6.01 14.64
CA LEU A 46 -14.58 -5.05 13.56
C LEU A 46 -13.47 -5.10 12.50
N TYR A 47 -12.28 -5.56 12.83
CA TYR A 47 -11.15 -5.67 11.88
C TYR A 47 -11.17 -6.97 11.07
N THR A 48 -11.48 -8.05 11.74
CA THR A 48 -11.81 -9.32 11.13
C THR A 48 -13.08 -9.77 11.81
N LYS A 49 -14.21 -9.62 11.19
CA LYS A 49 -15.40 -10.32 11.69
C LYS A 49 -15.06 -11.78 11.74
N GLY A 50 -14.79 -12.22 12.93
CA GLY A 50 -14.39 -13.53 13.36
C GLY A 50 -14.31 -14.56 12.26
N ALA A 51 -13.21 -15.26 12.13
CA ALA A 51 -13.22 -16.51 11.45
C ALA A 51 -14.49 -17.21 11.91
N ALA A 52 -15.44 -17.42 11.01
CA ALA A 52 -16.59 -18.23 11.36
C ALA A 52 -16.01 -19.58 11.80
N PRO A 53 -15.93 -19.87 13.10
CA PRO A 53 -15.13 -20.99 13.60
C PRO A 53 -15.63 -22.33 13.07
N ASN A 54 -16.86 -22.35 12.56
CA ASN A 54 -17.50 -23.52 11.97
C ASN A 54 -17.21 -23.70 10.47
N VAL A 55 -16.54 -22.72 9.80
CA VAL A 55 -16.25 -22.74 8.37
C VAL A 55 -14.76 -22.95 8.10
N CYS A 56 -13.89 -22.59 9.05
CA CYS A 56 -12.46 -22.75 8.89
C CYS A 56 -12.02 -24.21 8.94
N GLU A 57 -11.44 -24.71 7.85
CA GLU A 57 -10.96 -26.07 7.70
C GLU A 57 -9.54 -26.31 8.25
N GLY A 58 -8.84 -25.24 8.72
CA GLY A 58 -7.51 -25.34 9.33
C GLY A 58 -6.38 -25.54 8.33
N CYS A 59 -6.51 -25.02 7.10
CA CYS A 59 -5.46 -25.12 6.06
C CYS A 59 -4.23 -24.24 6.34
N TYR A 60 -4.33 -23.28 7.25
CA TYR A 60 -3.27 -22.36 7.68
C TYR A 60 -2.69 -21.43 6.58
N THR A 61 -3.30 -21.36 5.41
CA THR A 61 -2.88 -20.47 4.33
C THR A 61 -2.75 -19.02 4.80
N CYS A 62 -3.69 -18.54 5.62
CA CYS A 62 -3.68 -17.18 6.15
C CYS A 62 -2.39 -16.81 6.91
N GLY A 63 -1.78 -17.74 7.63
CA GLY A 63 -0.51 -17.52 8.33
C GLY A 63 0.67 -17.42 7.36
N ARG A 64 0.68 -18.24 6.31
CA ARG A 64 1.77 -18.28 5.31
C ARG A 64 1.84 -17.06 4.40
N ILE A 65 0.74 -16.34 4.25
CA ILE A 65 0.63 -15.16 3.37
C ILE A 65 0.47 -13.85 4.14
N CYS A 66 0.71 -13.87 5.44
CA CYS A 66 0.63 -12.67 6.27
C CYS A 66 1.97 -11.92 6.27
N PRO A 67 2.02 -10.68 5.76
CA PRO A 67 3.26 -9.90 5.72
C PRO A 67 3.88 -9.67 7.10
N VAL A 68 3.05 -9.56 8.14
CA VAL A 68 3.54 -9.37 9.53
C VAL A 68 4.21 -10.64 10.05
N VAL A 69 3.69 -11.81 9.69
CA VAL A 69 4.24 -13.12 10.09
C VAL A 69 5.49 -13.47 9.29
N ASP A 70 5.52 -13.12 7.98
CA ASP A 70 6.67 -13.36 7.11
C ASP A 70 7.88 -12.47 7.46
N GLY A 71 7.63 -11.23 7.92
CA GLY A 71 8.65 -10.31 8.36
C GLY A 71 9.12 -9.31 7.31
N TYR A 72 10.19 -8.60 7.61
CA TYR A 72 10.74 -7.54 6.76
C TYR A 72 12.20 -7.84 6.38
N VAL A 73 12.68 -7.22 5.30
CA VAL A 73 14.08 -7.29 4.88
C VAL A 73 14.88 -6.14 5.48
N GLU A 74 16.17 -6.39 5.80
CA GLU A 74 17.05 -5.34 6.34
C GLU A 74 17.46 -4.33 5.27
N ASP A 75 17.80 -4.80 4.07
CA ASP A 75 18.20 -3.96 2.94
C ASP A 75 17.10 -3.89 1.87
N GLU A 76 16.33 -2.82 1.91
CA GLU A 76 15.26 -2.56 0.93
C GLU A 76 15.78 -2.33 -0.51
N PHE A 77 17.09 -2.22 -0.70
CA PHE A 77 17.69 -1.89 -1.99
C PHE A 77 18.45 -3.07 -2.62
N ALA A 78 18.58 -4.20 -1.92
CA ALA A 78 19.31 -5.37 -2.40
C ALA A 78 18.78 -5.92 -3.73
N ASN A 79 17.48 -5.81 -4.00
CA ASN A 79 16.84 -6.29 -5.23
C ASN A 79 16.57 -5.17 -6.26
N VAL A 80 17.05 -3.94 -6.05
CA VAL A 80 16.86 -2.84 -7.01
C VAL A 80 17.81 -3.02 -8.19
N ARG A 81 17.25 -3.15 -9.39
CA ARG A 81 18.00 -3.33 -10.66
C ARG A 81 18.26 -2.01 -11.35
N SER A 82 17.30 -1.09 -11.31
CA SER A 82 17.42 0.26 -11.86
C SER A 82 16.62 1.28 -11.08
N PHE A 83 17.08 2.54 -11.14
CA PHE A 83 16.43 3.69 -10.52
C PHE A 83 16.51 4.87 -11.47
N PHE A 84 15.37 5.50 -11.73
CA PHE A 84 15.24 6.67 -12.60
C PHE A 84 14.01 7.51 -12.25
N GLY A 85 13.89 8.67 -12.85
CA GLY A 85 12.68 9.49 -12.82
C GLY A 85 11.77 9.16 -13.99
N ALA A 86 10.45 9.18 -13.78
CA ALA A 86 9.46 9.03 -14.84
C ALA A 86 8.31 10.02 -14.69
N LYS A 87 7.81 10.50 -15.83
CA LYS A 87 6.67 11.42 -15.90
C LYS A 87 5.83 11.10 -17.13
N SER A 88 4.52 11.19 -17.00
CA SER A 88 3.56 11.05 -18.10
C SER A 88 2.74 12.33 -18.29
N ASP A 89 1.96 12.38 -19.34
CA ASP A 89 0.96 13.43 -19.56
C ASP A 89 -0.30 13.26 -18.69
N ILE A 90 -0.42 12.15 -17.98
CA ILE A 90 -1.54 11.90 -17.05
C ILE A 90 -1.31 12.67 -15.76
N GLU A 91 -2.18 13.63 -15.47
CA GLU A 91 -2.16 14.34 -14.20
C GLU A 91 -2.32 13.37 -13.02
N GLY A 92 -1.42 13.45 -12.03
CA GLY A 92 -1.39 12.57 -10.86
C GLY A 92 -1.01 13.31 -9.58
N GLN A 93 -0.47 12.58 -8.60
CA GLN A 93 0.12 13.20 -7.40
C GLN A 93 1.34 14.04 -7.79
N ASP A 94 2.17 13.45 -8.66
CA ASP A 94 3.36 14.03 -9.26
C ASP A 94 3.43 13.63 -10.75
N GLY A 95 4.34 12.74 -11.15
CA GLY A 95 4.58 12.39 -12.56
C GLY A 95 3.53 11.50 -13.23
N GLY A 96 2.52 10.98 -12.52
CA GLY A 96 1.47 10.14 -13.11
C GLY A 96 1.92 8.76 -13.59
N ALA A 97 3.16 8.35 -13.33
CA ALA A 97 3.77 7.13 -13.87
C ALA A 97 2.99 5.84 -13.52
N THR A 98 2.51 5.69 -12.27
CA THR A 98 1.70 4.53 -11.87
C THR A 98 0.47 4.35 -12.75
N THR A 99 -0.26 5.44 -12.96
CA THR A 99 -1.50 5.43 -13.76
C THR A 99 -1.18 5.16 -15.23
N ALA A 100 -0.13 5.74 -15.78
CA ALA A 100 0.28 5.54 -17.17
C ALA A 100 0.68 4.08 -17.44
N ILE A 101 1.53 3.50 -16.58
CA ILE A 101 1.95 2.09 -16.70
C ILE A 101 0.74 1.17 -16.63
N ALA A 102 -0.10 1.32 -15.62
CA ALA A 102 -1.25 0.44 -15.45
C ALA A 102 -2.28 0.60 -16.57
N SER A 103 -2.56 1.83 -17.04
CA SER A 103 -3.42 2.09 -18.20
C SER A 103 -2.90 1.40 -19.46
N LYS A 104 -1.60 1.52 -19.74
CA LYS A 104 -0.98 0.90 -20.92
C LYS A 104 -1.05 -0.62 -20.89
N LEU A 105 -0.80 -1.24 -19.74
CA LEU A 105 -0.86 -2.68 -19.60
C LEU A 105 -2.29 -3.23 -19.80
N LEU A 106 -3.32 -2.51 -19.35
CA LEU A 106 -4.72 -2.82 -19.66
C LEU A 106 -5.02 -2.66 -21.17
N GLU A 107 -4.57 -1.56 -21.78
CA GLU A 107 -4.74 -1.31 -23.23
C GLU A 107 -4.14 -2.42 -24.10
N LEU A 108 -2.96 -2.90 -23.72
CA LEU A 108 -2.26 -3.98 -24.43
C LEU A 108 -2.83 -5.38 -24.16
N GLY A 109 -3.74 -5.55 -23.18
CA GLY A 109 -4.22 -6.86 -22.74
C GLY A 109 -3.17 -7.72 -22.07
N GLU A 110 -2.09 -7.12 -21.59
CA GLU A 110 -1.05 -7.81 -20.80
C GLU A 110 -1.48 -8.04 -19.36
N VAL A 111 -2.44 -7.23 -18.87
CA VAL A 111 -3.15 -7.38 -17.61
C VAL A 111 -4.64 -7.28 -17.89
N ASP A 112 -5.44 -8.21 -17.37
CA ASP A 112 -6.89 -8.24 -17.57
C ASP A 112 -7.59 -7.24 -16.64
N CYS A 113 -7.08 -7.09 -15.41
CA CYS A 113 -7.57 -6.11 -14.46
C CYS A 113 -6.49 -5.69 -13.44
N PHE A 114 -6.62 -4.49 -12.89
CA PHE A 114 -5.89 -4.07 -11.70
C PHE A 114 -6.83 -3.99 -10.50
N VAL A 115 -6.34 -4.36 -9.32
CA VAL A 115 -7.00 -4.04 -8.05
C VAL A 115 -6.28 -2.86 -7.38
N GLY A 116 -7.05 -1.93 -6.84
CA GLY A 116 -6.54 -0.73 -6.21
C GLY A 116 -7.63 0.05 -5.49
N ILE A 117 -7.41 1.34 -5.27
CA ILE A 117 -8.35 2.22 -4.57
C ILE A 117 -8.63 3.49 -5.34
N THR A 118 -9.89 3.91 -5.30
CA THR A 118 -10.35 5.28 -5.58
C THR A 118 -10.69 6.01 -4.29
N ARG A 119 -11.25 7.18 -4.36
CA ARG A 119 -11.81 7.93 -3.22
C ARG A 119 -13.01 8.77 -3.64
N ASN A 120 -13.90 9.03 -2.71
CA ASN A 120 -14.94 10.04 -2.84
C ASN A 120 -14.44 11.44 -2.39
N ASP A 121 -15.32 12.44 -2.47
CA ASP A 121 -15.00 13.83 -2.10
C ASP A 121 -14.72 14.03 -0.60
N ASN A 122 -15.15 13.09 0.25
CA ASN A 122 -14.89 13.11 1.70
C ASN A 122 -13.61 12.35 2.09
N TRP A 123 -12.76 12.02 1.13
CA TRP A 123 -11.52 11.26 1.33
C TRP A 123 -11.73 9.83 1.82
N GLU A 124 -12.96 9.31 1.76
CA GLU A 124 -13.23 7.91 1.98
C GLU A 124 -12.75 7.10 0.78
N THR A 125 -11.94 6.07 1.04
CA THR A 125 -11.40 5.19 0.01
C THR A 125 -12.41 4.11 -0.37
N GLU A 126 -12.36 3.70 -1.62
CA GLU A 126 -13.20 2.65 -2.20
C GLU A 126 -12.30 1.66 -2.94
N LEU A 127 -12.52 0.35 -2.67
CA LEU A 127 -11.86 -0.73 -3.40
C LEU A 127 -12.43 -0.79 -4.80
N GLU A 128 -11.57 -0.90 -5.80
CA GLU A 128 -12.00 -1.00 -7.18
C GLU A 128 -11.18 -2.01 -7.97
N VAL A 129 -11.87 -2.70 -8.88
CA VAL A 129 -11.29 -3.57 -9.91
C VAL A 129 -11.38 -2.82 -11.24
N PHE A 130 -10.23 -2.43 -11.75
CA PHE A 130 -10.11 -1.65 -12.99
C PHE A 130 -9.88 -2.60 -14.17
N THR A 131 -10.76 -2.59 -15.14
CA THR A 131 -10.67 -3.40 -16.37
C THR A 131 -10.49 -2.56 -17.64
N ASP A 132 -10.47 -1.25 -17.46
CA ASP A 132 -10.42 -0.28 -18.54
C ASP A 132 -9.41 0.84 -18.23
N PRO A 133 -8.58 1.28 -19.20
CA PRO A 133 -7.61 2.36 -19.01
C PRO A 133 -8.20 3.67 -18.47
N GLU A 134 -9.43 4.01 -18.87
CA GLU A 134 -10.09 5.22 -18.38
C GLU A 134 -10.58 5.08 -16.93
N GLN A 135 -10.92 3.86 -16.50
CA GLN A 135 -11.28 3.61 -15.10
C GLN A 135 -10.09 3.84 -14.17
N ILE A 136 -8.90 3.35 -14.55
CA ILE A 136 -7.71 3.47 -13.68
C ILE A 136 -7.26 4.91 -13.48
N LYS A 137 -7.57 5.81 -14.41
CA LYS A 137 -7.31 7.25 -14.26
C LYS A 137 -8.06 7.88 -13.08
N ARG A 138 -9.16 7.25 -12.60
CA ARG A 138 -9.88 7.69 -11.40
C ARG A 138 -9.10 7.41 -10.12
N ALA A 139 -8.18 6.45 -10.15
CA ALA A 139 -7.31 6.13 -9.04
C ALA A 139 -6.14 7.10 -8.84
N LYS A 140 -6.00 8.11 -9.71
CA LYS A 140 -4.90 9.08 -9.65
C LYS A 140 -4.81 9.83 -8.31
N GLY A 141 -3.62 10.22 -7.93
CA GLY A 141 -3.34 10.97 -6.70
C GLY A 141 -3.25 10.11 -5.44
N THR A 142 -2.44 10.54 -4.49
CA THR A 142 -2.23 9.85 -3.21
C THR A 142 -3.38 10.14 -2.25
N LYS A 143 -3.94 9.10 -1.62
CA LYS A 143 -5.08 9.24 -0.70
C LYS A 143 -4.65 9.46 0.74
N TYR A 144 -3.54 8.85 1.17
CA TYR A 144 -3.08 8.75 2.56
C TYR A 144 -4.05 8.04 3.51
N THR A 145 -5.29 7.84 3.09
CA THR A 145 -6.29 7.01 3.76
C THR A 145 -6.13 5.57 3.31
N TYR A 146 -6.24 4.63 4.22
CA TYR A 146 -5.97 3.22 3.97
C TYR A 146 -7.24 2.43 3.68
N ASP A 147 -7.14 1.48 2.74
CA ASP A 147 -8.14 0.43 2.54
C ASP A 147 -7.47 -0.92 2.25
N SER A 148 -8.23 -2.00 2.35
CA SER A 148 -7.77 -3.39 2.28
C SER A 148 -7.74 -3.90 0.82
N VAL A 149 -6.82 -3.39 0.00
CA VAL A 149 -6.76 -3.64 -1.46
C VAL A 149 -6.86 -5.12 -1.80
N LEU A 150 -6.13 -5.98 -1.10
CA LEU A 150 -6.09 -7.40 -1.46
C LEU A 150 -7.40 -8.14 -1.11
N SER A 151 -8.28 -7.57 -0.29
CA SER A 151 -9.60 -8.18 -0.04
C SER A 151 -10.48 -8.21 -1.29
N ALA A 152 -10.20 -7.34 -2.27
CA ALA A 152 -10.89 -7.30 -3.56
C ALA A 152 -10.47 -8.42 -4.53
N LEU A 153 -9.42 -9.19 -4.26
CA LEU A 153 -8.88 -10.19 -5.19
C LEU A 153 -9.74 -11.44 -5.37
N ARG A 154 -10.68 -11.74 -4.46
CA ARG A 154 -11.46 -12.99 -4.51
C ARG A 154 -12.21 -13.16 -5.82
N GLU A 155 -12.98 -12.17 -6.21
CA GLU A 155 -13.76 -12.20 -7.45
C GLU A 155 -12.86 -12.17 -8.70
N PRO A 156 -11.83 -11.29 -8.80
CA PRO A 156 -10.84 -11.33 -9.87
C PRO A 156 -10.17 -12.70 -10.07
N PHE A 157 -9.84 -13.43 -9.02
CA PHE A 157 -9.26 -14.78 -9.16
C PHE A 157 -10.18 -15.79 -9.87
N GLU A 158 -11.48 -15.58 -9.83
CA GLU A 158 -12.46 -16.43 -10.54
C GLU A 158 -12.66 -15.99 -11.99
N GLN A 159 -12.51 -14.69 -12.28
CA GLN A 159 -12.90 -14.09 -13.56
C GLN A 159 -11.73 -13.82 -14.51
N TYR A 160 -10.51 -13.60 -14.00
CA TYR A 160 -9.36 -13.15 -14.78
C TYR A 160 -8.16 -14.08 -14.58
N ASP A 161 -7.25 -14.08 -15.57
CA ASP A 161 -6.03 -14.88 -15.54
C ASP A 161 -4.76 -14.03 -15.33
N LYS A 162 -4.83 -12.72 -15.64
CA LYS A 162 -3.71 -11.79 -15.50
C LYS A 162 -4.13 -10.59 -14.65
N ILE A 163 -3.79 -10.61 -13.37
CA ILE A 163 -4.21 -9.59 -12.40
C ILE A 163 -3.01 -8.73 -12.03
N GLY A 164 -3.16 -7.42 -12.10
CA GLY A 164 -2.23 -6.46 -11.53
C GLY A 164 -2.68 -5.98 -10.16
N VAL A 165 -1.74 -5.66 -9.29
CA VAL A 165 -1.99 -5.08 -7.98
C VAL A 165 -1.29 -3.74 -7.87
N ILE A 166 -2.02 -2.69 -7.45
CA ILE A 166 -1.44 -1.40 -7.06
C ILE A 166 -1.66 -1.21 -5.57
N GLY A 167 -0.58 -1.15 -4.80
CA GLY A 167 -0.70 -1.08 -3.34
C GLY A 167 0.53 -0.52 -2.64
N VAL A 168 0.35 -0.21 -1.35
CA VAL A 168 1.45 0.19 -0.45
C VAL A 168 2.26 -1.03 0.01
N PRO A 169 3.43 -0.89 0.67
CA PRO A 169 4.35 -1.98 0.96
C PRO A 169 3.71 -3.23 1.57
N CYS A 170 2.89 -3.09 2.59
CA CYS A 170 2.23 -4.24 3.23
C CYS A 170 1.24 -4.96 2.29
N GLN A 171 0.67 -4.26 1.32
CA GLN A 171 -0.21 -4.84 0.28
C GLN A 171 0.63 -5.51 -0.82
N ALA A 172 1.70 -4.87 -1.28
CA ALA A 172 2.63 -5.46 -2.23
C ALA A 172 3.24 -6.76 -1.68
N HIS A 173 3.64 -6.78 -0.40
CA HIS A 173 4.16 -7.97 0.27
C HIS A 173 3.10 -9.08 0.36
N GLY A 174 1.88 -8.76 0.81
CA GLY A 174 0.79 -9.74 0.83
C GLY A 174 0.44 -10.27 -0.56
N ALA A 175 0.46 -9.43 -1.60
CA ALA A 175 0.24 -9.84 -2.99
C ALA A 175 1.34 -10.80 -3.48
N ARG A 176 2.60 -10.54 -3.17
CA ARG A 176 3.73 -11.42 -3.48
C ARG A 176 3.57 -12.78 -2.80
N LEU A 177 3.26 -12.79 -1.51
CA LEU A 177 3.03 -14.05 -0.78
C LEU A 177 1.85 -14.85 -1.33
N ILE A 178 0.78 -14.19 -1.79
CA ILE A 178 -0.33 -14.86 -2.49
C ILE A 178 0.16 -15.45 -3.81
N SER A 179 0.87 -14.68 -4.63
CA SER A 179 1.37 -15.12 -5.95
C SER A 179 2.26 -16.35 -5.82
N GLU A 180 3.13 -16.39 -4.82
CA GLU A 180 4.09 -17.48 -4.62
C GLU A 180 3.48 -18.72 -3.96
N ASN A 181 2.44 -18.57 -3.12
CA ASN A 181 1.98 -19.66 -2.26
C ASN A 181 0.56 -20.14 -2.54
N VAL A 182 -0.26 -19.38 -3.29
CA VAL A 182 -1.70 -19.64 -3.40
C VAL A 182 -2.21 -19.59 -4.84
N ASN A 183 -1.87 -18.52 -5.59
CA ASN A 183 -2.46 -18.26 -6.89
C ASN A 183 -1.51 -17.40 -7.74
N ASP A 184 -1.02 -17.96 -8.85
CA ASP A 184 -0.06 -17.35 -9.78
C ASP A 184 -0.66 -16.33 -10.77
N LYS A 185 -1.95 -16.03 -10.65
CA LYS A 185 -2.63 -15.05 -11.53
C LYS A 185 -2.25 -13.59 -11.28
N ILE A 186 -1.58 -13.27 -10.17
CA ILE A 186 -1.00 -11.94 -9.95
C ILE A 186 0.29 -11.85 -10.78
N VAL A 187 0.21 -11.18 -11.93
CA VAL A 187 1.30 -11.11 -12.91
C VAL A 187 2.19 -9.88 -12.75
N VAL A 188 1.70 -8.82 -12.10
CA VAL A 188 2.47 -7.60 -11.80
C VAL A 188 2.01 -6.94 -10.51
N ILE A 189 2.97 -6.50 -9.71
CA ILE A 189 2.75 -5.74 -8.48
C ILE A 189 3.43 -4.38 -8.62
N ILE A 190 2.64 -3.32 -8.68
CA ILE A 190 3.12 -1.93 -8.63
C ILE A 190 3.01 -1.45 -7.19
N GLY A 191 4.15 -1.34 -6.52
CA GLY A 191 4.25 -0.90 -5.14
C GLY A 191 4.41 0.62 -5.04
N LEU A 192 3.73 1.24 -4.10
CA LEU A 192 3.86 2.66 -3.83
C LEU A 192 4.76 2.88 -2.61
N LEU A 193 5.68 3.84 -2.69
CA LEU A 193 6.48 4.23 -1.52
C LEU A 193 5.55 4.75 -0.43
N CYS A 194 5.72 4.26 0.81
CA CYS A 194 4.80 4.58 1.91
C CYS A 194 5.54 4.73 3.24
N MET A 195 5.43 5.89 3.85
CA MET A 195 5.91 6.10 5.21
C MET A 195 4.88 5.61 6.23
N GLU A 196 3.64 6.07 6.11
CA GLU A 196 2.52 5.79 6.99
C GLU A 196 1.19 6.06 6.29
N SER A 197 0.10 5.59 6.87
CA SER A 197 -1.26 5.85 6.41
C SER A 197 -2.21 6.00 7.59
N PHE A 198 -3.39 6.56 7.34
CA PHE A 198 -4.36 6.91 8.36
C PHE A 198 -5.69 6.17 8.14
N TYR A 199 -6.47 5.98 9.19
CA TYR A 199 -7.86 5.61 9.06
C TYR A 199 -8.67 6.79 8.53
N HIS A 200 -9.80 6.51 7.87
CA HIS A 200 -10.63 7.55 7.27
C HIS A 200 -11.14 8.58 8.31
N ASP A 201 -11.67 8.09 9.42
CA ASP A 201 -12.16 8.94 10.51
C ASP A 201 -11.05 9.81 11.13
N VAL A 202 -9.85 9.24 11.30
CA VAL A 202 -8.67 9.97 11.77
C VAL A 202 -8.28 11.05 10.76
N MET A 203 -8.28 10.73 9.46
CA MET A 203 -7.96 11.71 8.42
C MET A 203 -9.01 12.84 8.41
N SER A 204 -10.29 12.50 8.32
CA SER A 204 -11.35 13.48 8.17
C SER A 204 -11.60 14.30 9.44
N GLU A 205 -11.77 13.63 10.59
CA GLU A 205 -12.19 14.31 11.82
C GLU A 205 -10.98 14.89 12.58
N LYS A 206 -9.91 14.09 12.75
CA LYS A 206 -8.77 14.51 13.55
C LYS A 206 -7.79 15.40 12.79
N ILE A 207 -7.37 14.98 11.59
CA ILE A 207 -6.31 15.70 10.87
C ILE A 207 -6.89 16.90 10.14
N ILE A 208 -7.90 16.70 9.30
CA ILE A 208 -8.44 17.80 8.46
C ILE A 208 -9.24 18.79 9.32
N LYS A 209 -10.22 18.31 10.09
CA LYS A 209 -11.11 19.23 10.83
C LYS A 209 -10.47 19.81 12.08
N GLU A 210 -9.86 18.98 12.97
CA GLU A 210 -9.35 19.49 14.23
C GLU A 210 -7.96 20.12 14.13
N ILE A 211 -7.00 19.46 13.42
CA ILE A 211 -5.60 19.92 13.39
C ILE A 211 -5.40 20.99 12.33
N MET A 212 -5.97 20.83 11.14
CA MET A 212 -5.82 21.77 10.03
C MET A 212 -6.93 22.83 9.97
N GLU A 213 -8.04 22.64 10.71
CA GLU A 213 -9.21 23.54 10.76
C GLU A 213 -9.84 23.73 9.35
N LEU A 214 -9.87 22.65 8.54
CA LEU A 214 -10.40 22.63 7.19
C LEU A 214 -11.66 21.75 7.11
N ASN A 215 -12.45 21.96 6.04
CA ASN A 215 -13.53 21.05 5.69
C ASN A 215 -12.99 19.98 4.71
N PRO A 216 -13.16 18.66 4.96
CA PRO A 216 -12.70 17.61 4.07
C PRO A 216 -13.11 17.77 2.61
N GLU A 217 -14.35 18.22 2.38
CA GLU A 217 -14.89 18.43 1.03
C GLU A 217 -14.15 19.52 0.23
N ASP A 218 -13.48 20.45 0.91
CA ASP A 218 -12.76 21.55 0.27
C ASP A 218 -11.34 21.15 -0.13
N VAL A 219 -10.82 20.06 0.43
CA VAL A 219 -9.44 19.59 0.15
C VAL A 219 -9.42 18.77 -1.14
N VAL A 220 -8.53 19.12 -2.06
CA VAL A 220 -8.36 18.41 -3.34
C VAL A 220 -7.12 17.56 -3.42
N LYS A 221 -6.07 17.89 -2.65
CA LYS A 221 -4.78 17.18 -2.64
C LYS A 221 -4.11 17.28 -1.27
N PHE A 222 -3.44 16.22 -0.87
CA PHE A 222 -2.48 16.22 0.23
C PHE A 222 -1.05 15.97 -0.26
N ASP A 223 -0.08 16.38 0.54
CA ASP A 223 1.33 16.10 0.28
C ASP A 223 2.15 16.09 1.58
N PHE A 224 3.21 15.25 1.63
CA PHE A 224 4.24 15.28 2.65
C PHE A 224 5.52 15.86 2.05
N ALA A 225 5.78 17.12 2.32
CA ALA A 225 6.93 17.82 1.77
C ALA A 225 7.57 18.76 2.79
N LYS A 226 8.90 18.86 2.76
CA LYS A 226 9.68 19.84 3.56
C LYS A 226 9.37 19.79 5.06
N GLY A 227 9.17 18.60 5.62
CA GLY A 227 8.89 18.40 7.04
C GLY A 227 7.48 18.78 7.49
N LYS A 228 6.57 18.95 6.56
CA LYS A 228 5.18 19.31 6.79
C LYS A 228 4.23 18.39 6.04
N PHE A 229 3.01 18.29 6.56
CA PHE A 229 1.84 17.77 5.88
C PHE A 229 1.04 18.93 5.32
N TRP A 230 0.81 18.90 4.01
CA TRP A 230 0.14 19.95 3.25
C TRP A 230 -1.24 19.49 2.80
N ALA A 231 -2.20 20.40 2.83
CA ALA A 231 -3.50 20.28 2.19
C ALA A 231 -3.69 21.43 1.20
N TYR A 232 -4.14 21.11 0.00
CA TYR A 232 -4.48 22.08 -1.05
C TYR A 232 -5.98 22.07 -1.23
N THR A 233 -6.58 23.27 -1.29
CA THR A 233 -8.04 23.45 -1.30
C THR A 233 -8.56 23.88 -2.68
N LYS A 234 -9.87 23.71 -2.89
CA LYS A 234 -10.56 24.02 -4.17
C LYS A 234 -10.41 25.48 -4.60
N ASP A 235 -10.23 26.41 -3.67
CA ASP A 235 -9.98 27.83 -3.92
C ASP A 235 -8.53 28.17 -4.29
N GLY A 236 -7.66 27.13 -4.33
CA GLY A 236 -6.23 27.28 -4.69
C GLY A 236 -5.32 27.65 -3.53
N GLU A 237 -5.83 27.68 -2.29
CA GLU A 237 -5.01 27.90 -1.11
C GLU A 237 -4.26 26.63 -0.69
N SER A 238 -3.18 26.82 0.09
CA SER A 238 -2.40 25.72 0.66
C SER A 238 -2.23 25.91 2.16
N HIS A 239 -2.53 24.88 2.91
CA HIS A 239 -2.45 24.83 4.37
C HIS A 239 -1.42 23.78 4.79
N SER A 240 -0.73 23.99 5.89
CA SER A 240 0.26 23.00 6.34
C SER A 240 0.40 22.95 7.84
N VAL A 241 0.65 21.75 8.34
CA VAL A 241 1.02 21.46 9.74
C VAL A 241 2.32 20.69 9.79
N LYS A 242 3.01 20.68 10.93
CA LYS A 242 4.26 19.93 11.08
C LYS A 242 3.96 18.43 11.15
N ILE A 243 4.81 17.58 10.57
CA ILE A 243 4.68 16.11 10.61
C ILE A 243 4.46 15.57 12.03
N PRO A 244 5.17 16.02 13.09
CA PRO A 244 4.91 15.56 14.46
C PRO A 244 3.51 15.82 15.01
N GLN A 245 2.70 16.64 14.35
CA GLN A 245 1.30 16.87 14.73
C GLN A 245 0.36 15.81 14.11
N VAL A 246 0.78 15.15 13.03
CA VAL A 246 -0.02 14.16 12.27
C VAL A 246 0.49 12.74 12.49
N GLY A 247 1.80 12.51 12.47
CA GLY A 247 2.43 11.20 12.57
C GLY A 247 1.94 10.34 13.74
N PRO A 248 1.74 10.87 14.99
CA PRO A 248 1.20 10.09 16.10
C PRO A 248 -0.21 9.53 15.88
N HIS A 249 -0.92 10.01 14.86
CA HIS A 249 -2.25 9.55 14.49
C HIS A 249 -2.25 8.51 13.37
N ALA A 250 -1.07 8.12 12.86
CA ALA A 250 -0.94 7.03 11.91
C ALA A 250 -1.48 5.72 12.49
N ARG A 251 -1.85 4.80 11.60
CA ARG A 251 -2.34 3.47 11.99
C ARG A 251 -1.27 2.74 12.81
N ASN A 252 -1.68 2.03 13.87
CA ASN A 252 -0.73 1.32 14.72
C ASN A 252 0.23 0.38 13.95
N PRO A 253 -0.22 -0.45 13.00
CA PRO A 253 0.69 -1.29 12.22
C PRO A 253 1.72 -0.48 11.41
N CYS A 254 1.50 0.79 11.12
CA CYS A 254 2.50 1.63 10.44
C CYS A 254 3.71 1.92 11.33
N HIS A 255 3.54 1.95 12.66
CA HIS A 255 4.63 2.12 13.63
C HIS A 255 5.49 0.86 13.82
N HIS A 256 5.09 -0.27 13.23
CA HIS A 256 5.82 -1.54 13.24
C HIS A 256 6.33 -1.92 11.85
N CYS A 257 5.94 -1.19 10.81
CA CYS A 257 6.29 -1.48 9.42
C CYS A 257 7.70 -0.97 9.10
N CYS A 258 8.58 -1.86 8.64
CA CYS A 258 9.97 -1.53 8.27
C CYS A 258 10.18 -1.42 6.74
N ASP A 259 9.17 -1.59 5.92
CA ASP A 259 9.24 -1.45 4.46
C ASP A 259 8.72 -0.07 4.03
N TYR A 260 9.61 0.75 3.47
CA TYR A 260 9.29 2.05 2.89
C TYR A 260 9.07 1.97 1.38
N THR A 261 9.90 1.15 0.70
CA THR A 261 10.04 1.19 -0.76
C THR A 261 9.25 0.12 -1.49
N SER A 262 8.39 -0.65 -0.80
CA SER A 262 7.64 -1.78 -1.39
C SER A 262 8.56 -2.85 -1.98
N VAL A 263 9.42 -3.44 -1.15
CA VAL A 263 10.46 -4.39 -1.53
C VAL A 263 9.94 -5.58 -2.34
N SER A 264 8.72 -6.02 -2.03
CA SER A 264 8.08 -7.18 -2.67
C SER A 264 7.37 -6.84 -3.99
N ALA A 265 7.39 -5.58 -4.45
CA ALA A 265 6.82 -5.20 -5.72
C ALA A 265 7.71 -5.62 -6.91
N ASP A 266 7.16 -5.58 -8.11
CA ASP A 266 7.91 -5.69 -9.37
C ASP A 266 8.46 -4.32 -9.79
N ILE A 267 7.62 -3.29 -9.62
CA ILE A 267 7.93 -1.88 -9.87
C ILE A 267 7.53 -1.09 -8.64
N SER A 268 8.47 -0.39 -8.00
CA SER A 268 8.15 0.52 -6.90
C SER A 268 8.16 1.96 -7.41
N ILE A 269 7.14 2.75 -7.05
CA ILE A 269 6.95 4.11 -7.53
C ILE A 269 6.67 5.06 -6.36
N GLY A 270 7.30 6.22 -6.38
CA GLY A 270 7.11 7.25 -5.37
C GLY A 270 7.32 8.66 -5.89
N SER A 271 7.22 9.63 -4.98
CA SER A 271 7.39 11.07 -5.28
C SER A 271 8.69 11.64 -4.70
N VAL A 272 9.58 10.78 -4.20
CA VAL A 272 10.80 11.18 -3.50
C VAL A 272 12.03 10.80 -4.31
N GLY A 273 13.04 11.67 -4.30
CA GLY A 273 14.27 11.42 -5.04
C GLY A 273 14.26 12.02 -6.46
N THR A 274 13.17 12.62 -6.86
CA THR A 274 12.97 13.29 -8.15
C THR A 274 12.54 14.75 -7.95
N PRO A 275 12.63 15.60 -8.96
CA PRO A 275 12.04 16.93 -8.93
C PRO A 275 10.52 16.90 -8.80
N ASP A 276 9.92 18.01 -8.34
CA ASP A 276 8.46 18.16 -8.28
C ASP A 276 7.83 17.86 -9.67
N GLY A 277 6.72 17.12 -9.69
CA GLY A 277 6.04 16.70 -10.92
C GLY A 277 6.66 15.48 -11.60
N TRP A 278 7.57 14.78 -10.95
CA TRP A 278 8.16 13.51 -11.40
C TRP A 278 7.96 12.42 -10.35
N ASN A 279 7.86 11.18 -10.81
CA ASN A 279 7.92 10.02 -9.93
C ASN A 279 9.32 9.40 -9.97
N CYS A 280 9.82 8.88 -8.85
CA CYS A 280 10.90 7.91 -8.87
C CYS A 280 10.34 6.52 -9.16
N VAL A 281 11.10 5.75 -9.93
CA VAL A 281 10.79 4.36 -10.30
C VAL A 281 11.97 3.48 -9.93
N LEU A 282 11.67 2.38 -9.22
CA LEU A 282 12.62 1.32 -8.89
C LEU A 282 12.12 0.04 -9.56
N ILE A 283 12.89 -0.50 -10.49
CA ILE A 283 12.63 -1.82 -11.09
C ILE A 283 13.29 -2.89 -10.23
N ARG A 284 12.56 -3.97 -9.88
CA ARG A 284 13.02 -4.97 -8.93
C ARG A 284 13.11 -6.40 -9.49
N THR A 285 12.24 -6.73 -10.46
CA THR A 285 12.15 -8.09 -11.03
C THR A 285 12.26 -8.06 -12.55
N ASP A 286 12.43 -9.24 -13.17
CA ASP A 286 12.39 -9.39 -14.64
C ASP A 286 11.00 -9.03 -15.19
N GLU A 287 9.95 -9.41 -14.48
CA GLU A 287 8.56 -9.04 -14.80
C GLU A 287 8.38 -7.52 -14.71
N GLY A 288 8.90 -6.88 -13.67
CA GLY A 288 8.87 -5.42 -13.54
C GLY A 288 9.57 -4.71 -14.70
N GLU A 289 10.73 -5.19 -15.13
CA GLU A 289 11.44 -4.65 -16.29
C GLU A 289 10.65 -4.87 -17.59
N LYS A 290 10.11 -6.07 -17.77
CA LYS A 290 9.26 -6.42 -18.93
C LYS A 290 8.06 -5.48 -19.04
N TYR A 291 7.27 -5.36 -17.98
CA TYR A 291 6.04 -4.55 -17.99
C TYR A 291 6.34 -3.05 -18.06
N PHE A 292 7.41 -2.59 -17.44
CA PHE A 292 7.84 -1.20 -17.57
C PHE A 292 8.18 -0.85 -19.03
N LYS A 293 8.97 -1.69 -19.71
CA LYS A 293 9.33 -1.49 -21.12
C LYS A 293 8.12 -1.44 -22.06
N MET A 294 7.04 -2.15 -21.75
CA MET A 294 5.80 -2.09 -22.54
C MET A 294 5.05 -0.76 -22.41
N ALA A 295 5.29 -0.03 -21.33
CA ALA A 295 4.66 1.26 -21.06
C ALA A 295 5.63 2.46 -21.19
N GLU A 296 6.87 2.23 -21.57
CA GLU A 296 7.93 3.24 -21.59
C GLU A 296 7.63 4.39 -22.56
N ASP A 297 6.93 4.10 -23.67
CA ASP A 297 6.52 5.07 -24.67
C ASP A 297 5.48 6.09 -24.15
N GLU A 298 4.81 5.81 -23.05
CA GLU A 298 3.89 6.73 -22.36
C GLU A 298 4.60 7.63 -21.34
N LEU A 299 5.94 7.52 -21.21
CA LEU A 299 6.71 8.14 -20.15
C LEU A 299 7.90 8.95 -20.68
N GLU A 300 8.09 10.13 -20.12
CA GLU A 300 9.37 10.84 -20.19
C GLU A 300 10.28 10.28 -19.09
N ILE A 301 11.52 9.90 -19.43
CA ILE A 301 12.48 9.26 -18.53
C ILE A 301 13.61 10.21 -18.18
N MET A 302 13.99 10.25 -16.90
CA MET A 302 15.13 10.97 -16.36
C MET A 302 16.11 9.98 -15.72
N GLU A 303 17.24 9.68 -16.36
CA GLU A 303 18.18 8.64 -15.94
C GLU A 303 18.88 8.93 -14.58
N ASP A 304 19.19 10.20 -14.28
CA ASP A 304 19.89 10.60 -13.04
C ASP A 304 19.13 11.71 -12.31
N PRO A 305 17.95 11.41 -11.73
CA PRO A 305 17.16 12.40 -11.02
C PRO A 305 17.88 12.91 -9.77
N LYS A 306 17.60 14.15 -9.40
CA LYS A 306 18.10 14.75 -8.15
C LYS A 306 16.90 15.17 -7.28
N PRO A 307 16.99 14.93 -5.96
CA PRO A 307 18.15 14.50 -5.13
C PRO A 307 18.55 13.02 -5.26
N GLY A 308 17.80 12.20 -5.98
CA GLY A 308 18.19 10.85 -6.35
C GLY A 308 17.93 9.78 -5.27
N MET A 309 18.51 8.61 -5.48
CA MET A 309 18.38 7.43 -4.61
C MET A 309 18.79 7.71 -3.17
N ASP A 310 19.72 8.62 -2.91
CA ASP A 310 20.20 8.90 -1.56
C ASP A 310 19.10 9.43 -0.63
N LEU A 311 18.16 10.23 -1.17
CA LEU A 311 17.03 10.69 -0.38
C LEU A 311 16.03 9.55 -0.11
N VAL A 312 15.80 8.67 -1.08
CA VAL A 312 14.95 7.47 -0.89
C VAL A 312 15.54 6.58 0.19
N LYS A 313 16.86 6.29 0.12
CA LYS A 313 17.59 5.51 1.14
C LYS A 313 17.52 6.15 2.52
N LYS A 314 17.67 7.46 2.61
CA LYS A 314 17.55 8.18 3.88
C LYS A 314 16.19 8.00 4.53
N LEU A 315 15.09 8.08 3.75
CA LEU A 315 13.74 7.91 4.28
C LEU A 315 13.45 6.45 4.66
N ALA A 316 13.89 5.49 3.86
CA ALA A 316 13.82 4.07 4.20
C ALA A 316 14.55 3.77 5.51
N THR A 317 15.80 4.23 5.66
CA THR A 317 16.57 4.10 6.91
C THR A 317 15.86 4.77 8.08
N THR A 318 15.24 5.93 7.87
CA THR A 318 14.49 6.62 8.94
C THR A 318 13.29 5.78 9.39
N LYS A 319 12.51 5.25 8.47
CA LYS A 319 11.38 4.37 8.80
C LYS A 319 11.84 3.12 9.52
N HIS A 320 12.85 2.44 8.98
CA HIS A 320 13.42 1.24 9.59
C HIS A 320 13.94 1.51 11.02
N THR A 321 14.73 2.55 11.21
CA THR A 321 15.29 2.91 12.53
C THR A 321 14.19 3.20 13.55
N ASN A 322 13.13 3.89 13.14
CA ASN A 322 12.05 4.25 14.06
C ASN A 322 11.19 3.03 14.44
N ASN A 323 11.03 2.06 13.56
CA ASN A 323 10.01 1.01 13.69
C ASN A 323 10.59 -0.38 14.02
N SER A 324 11.87 -0.65 13.72
CA SER A 324 12.45 -1.99 13.87
C SER A 324 12.40 -2.53 15.29
N GLN A 325 12.65 -1.70 16.29
CA GLN A 325 12.58 -2.12 17.69
C GLN A 325 11.14 -2.52 18.07
N HIS A 326 10.14 -1.74 17.68
CA HIS A 326 8.73 -2.04 17.94
C HIS A 326 8.30 -3.34 17.25
N TYR A 327 8.79 -3.56 16.02
CA TYR A 327 8.54 -4.80 15.32
C TYR A 327 9.17 -6.02 16.00
N LEU A 328 10.43 -5.92 16.45
CA LEU A 328 11.11 -7.00 17.18
C LEU A 328 10.43 -7.31 18.52
N GLU A 329 9.95 -6.31 19.25
CA GLU A 329 9.17 -6.52 20.47
C GLU A 329 7.88 -7.32 20.22
N VAL A 330 7.22 -7.07 19.09
CA VAL A 330 6.06 -7.86 18.63
C VAL A 330 6.49 -9.30 18.34
N CYS A 331 7.59 -9.50 17.64
CA CYS A 331 8.10 -10.83 17.31
C CYS A 331 8.44 -11.65 18.55
N GLU A 332 9.17 -11.06 19.50
CA GLU A 332 9.53 -11.71 20.76
C GLU A 332 8.29 -12.12 21.56
N LYS A 333 7.29 -11.24 21.61
CA LYS A 333 6.05 -11.47 22.37
C LYS A 333 5.24 -12.63 21.82
N PHE A 334 5.25 -12.84 20.50
CA PHE A 334 4.45 -13.86 19.84
C PHE A 334 5.20 -15.14 19.54
N SER A 335 6.49 -15.23 19.91
CA SER A 335 7.33 -16.38 19.55
C SER A 335 7.17 -16.73 18.05
N PHE A 336 7.23 -15.72 17.19
CA PHE A 336 7.30 -15.93 15.77
C PHE A 336 8.69 -16.48 15.46
N ASP A 337 8.85 -17.79 15.41
CA ASP A 337 10.14 -18.47 15.21
C ASP A 337 10.90 -18.04 13.94
N GLU A 338 10.19 -17.40 13.02
CA GLU A 338 10.71 -16.92 11.74
C GLU A 338 10.55 -15.41 11.55
N CYS A 339 10.04 -14.70 12.56
CA CYS A 339 9.86 -13.27 12.52
C CYS A 339 11.21 -12.60 12.75
N GLY A 340 11.87 -12.24 11.69
CA GLY A 340 13.12 -11.51 11.70
C GLY A 340 13.13 -10.41 10.65
N ILE A 341 13.98 -9.41 10.86
CA ILE A 341 14.42 -8.55 9.76
C ILE A 341 15.47 -9.38 9.03
N ARG A 342 15.19 -9.80 7.81
CA ARG A 342 16.05 -10.65 6.97
C ARG A 342 16.99 -9.82 6.12
#